data_ef35119b161dfb22edde7d2a0072bd04
#
_entry.id   ef35119b161dfb22edde7d2a0072bd04
#
_cell.length_a   1.000
_cell.length_b   1.000
_cell.length_c   1.000
_cell.angle_alpha   90.00
_cell.angle_beta   90.00
_cell.angle_gamma   90.00
#
_symmetry.space_group_name_H-M   'P 1'
#
loop_
_entity.id
_entity.type
_entity.pdbx_description
1 polymer ?
#
loop_
_entity_poly.entity_id
_entity_poly.type
_entity_poly.pdbx_seq_one_letter_code
_entity_poly.pdbx_strand_id
1 'polypeptide(L)'
;AGSGSGSVASAVSAGSGSAASAVSAGSGSVASAAYDLKARRNVPYSVFMATPFSRVGINEQEATKAGLDVRIVKMPTAAVPKAQVLRRPQGMLKAIVDKNTDKILGAELLCEESYEMINIVKLAMDMDADYQVLKNQVFTHPTMSESLNDLFSLVK
;
A
#
# COMPACT_ATOMS: atom_id res chain seq x y z
N ALA A 1 30.80 -55.36 -5.82
CA ALA A 1 31.88 -54.54 -6.41
C ALA A 1 31.23 -53.50 -7.32
N GLY A 2 31.49 -52.24 -7.13
CA GLY A 2 31.06 -51.19 -8.04
C GLY A 2 30.50 -49.96 -7.32
N SER A 3 31.40 -49.23 -6.66
CA SER A 3 31.15 -47.87 -6.15
C SER A 3 31.11 -46.87 -7.31
N GLY A 4 30.07 -46.05 -7.30
CA GLY A 4 29.96 -44.88 -8.23
C GLY A 4 29.46 -43.67 -7.49
N SER A 5 30.41 -42.88 -6.96
CA SER A 5 30.21 -41.57 -6.37
C SER A 5 30.09 -40.55 -7.47
N GLY A 6 28.86 -40.02 -7.73
CA GLY A 6 28.63 -38.88 -8.61
C GLY A 6 28.61 -37.57 -7.82
N SER A 7 29.72 -36.87 -7.82
CA SER A 7 29.84 -35.50 -7.32
C SER A 7 29.27 -34.52 -8.35
N VAL A 8 28.18 -33.84 -8.05
CA VAL A 8 27.68 -32.69 -8.82
C VAL A 8 28.29 -31.40 -8.24
N ALA A 9 29.41 -30.98 -8.80
CA ALA A 9 29.96 -29.68 -8.55
C ALA A 9 29.19 -28.63 -9.37
N SER A 10 28.36 -27.82 -8.72
CA SER A 10 27.81 -26.60 -9.31
C SER A 10 28.88 -25.52 -9.33
N ALA A 11 29.38 -25.21 -10.49
CA ALA A 11 30.26 -24.08 -10.71
C ALA A 11 29.41 -22.79 -10.76
N VAL A 12 29.48 -22.01 -9.70
CA VAL A 12 29.02 -20.61 -9.73
C VAL A 12 30.13 -19.79 -10.39
N SER A 13 29.90 -19.39 -11.63
CA SER A 13 30.76 -18.44 -12.35
C SER A 13 30.57 -17.05 -11.77
N ALA A 14 31.55 -16.56 -11.04
CA ALA A 14 31.65 -15.17 -10.62
C ALA A 14 32.15 -14.34 -11.82
N GLY A 15 31.22 -13.65 -12.49
CA GLY A 15 31.55 -12.64 -13.48
C GLY A 15 32.07 -11.38 -12.79
N SER A 16 33.39 -11.18 -12.79
CA SER A 16 34.04 -9.94 -12.40
C SER A 16 33.88 -8.89 -13.52
N GLY A 17 32.78 -8.13 -13.45
CA GLY A 17 32.56 -6.93 -14.28
C GLY A 17 32.92 -5.69 -13.46
N SER A 18 34.19 -5.27 -13.51
CA SER A 18 34.62 -3.96 -13.02
C SER A 18 34.13 -2.88 -13.97
N ALA A 19 33.03 -2.22 -13.65
CA ALA A 19 32.65 -0.95 -14.22
C ALA A 19 32.89 0.15 -13.17
N ALA A 20 34.14 0.57 -13.05
CA ALA A 20 34.46 1.82 -12.39
C ALA A 20 33.99 2.97 -13.32
N SER A 21 32.75 3.40 -13.19
CA SER A 21 32.30 4.67 -13.73
C SER A 21 32.91 5.78 -12.88
N ALA A 22 33.88 6.47 -13.46
CA ALA A 22 34.39 7.71 -12.90
C ALA A 22 33.24 8.71 -12.78
N VAL A 23 32.80 8.96 -11.54
CA VAL A 23 31.92 10.08 -11.25
C VAL A 23 32.76 11.35 -11.38
N SER A 24 32.67 11.97 -12.56
CA SER A 24 33.12 13.33 -12.75
C SER A 24 32.39 14.24 -11.77
N ALA A 25 33.08 14.77 -10.79
CA ALA A 25 32.57 15.82 -9.93
C ALA A 25 32.42 17.11 -10.74
N GLY A 26 31.36 17.17 -11.53
CA GLY A 26 30.87 18.43 -12.08
C GLY A 26 30.32 19.25 -10.93
N SER A 27 30.88 20.43 -10.69
CA SER A 27 30.32 21.48 -9.82
C SER A 27 29.05 22.04 -10.44
N GLY A 28 28.06 21.19 -10.64
CA GLY A 28 26.71 21.61 -10.93
C GLY A 28 26.08 22.04 -9.62
N SER A 29 25.74 23.33 -9.51
CA SER A 29 24.83 23.78 -8.46
C SER A 29 23.61 22.86 -8.49
N VAL A 30 23.43 22.07 -7.41
CA VAL A 30 22.16 21.41 -7.16
C VAL A 30 21.13 22.54 -7.04
N ALA A 31 20.48 22.86 -8.18
CA ALA A 31 19.29 23.67 -8.14
C ALA A 31 18.39 22.96 -7.13
N SER A 32 18.22 23.57 -5.96
CA SER A 32 17.23 23.15 -4.98
C SER A 32 15.93 23.06 -5.76
N ALA A 33 15.51 21.86 -6.11
CA ALA A 33 14.20 21.64 -6.69
C ALA A 33 13.25 22.22 -5.66
N ALA A 34 12.68 23.38 -5.98
CA ALA A 34 11.78 24.10 -5.09
C ALA A 34 10.69 23.09 -4.72
N TYR A 35 10.64 22.75 -3.44
CA TYR A 35 9.75 21.72 -2.92
C TYR A 35 8.33 22.26 -3.02
N ASP A 36 7.64 21.92 -4.12
CA ASP A 36 6.27 22.37 -4.35
C ASP A 36 5.31 21.58 -3.46
N LEU A 37 4.89 22.19 -2.38
CA LEU A 37 3.90 21.61 -1.47
C LEU A 37 2.55 21.37 -2.16
N LYS A 38 2.24 22.11 -3.24
CA LYS A 38 1.01 21.92 -4.01
C LYS A 38 1.05 20.67 -4.90
N ALA A 39 2.26 20.18 -5.20
CA ALA A 39 2.44 18.93 -5.95
C ALA A 39 2.21 17.68 -5.09
N ARG A 40 2.10 17.82 -3.76
CA ARG A 40 1.78 16.69 -2.87
C ARG A 40 0.34 16.25 -3.09
N ARG A 41 0.19 15.10 -3.71
CA ARG A 41 -1.10 14.43 -3.84
C ARG A 41 -1.37 13.54 -2.64
N ASN A 42 -2.66 13.31 -2.36
CA ASN A 42 -3.11 12.26 -1.45
C ASN A 42 -2.40 12.28 -0.10
N VAL A 43 -2.31 13.45 0.56
CA VAL A 43 -1.67 13.56 1.87
C VAL A 43 -2.48 12.75 2.89
N PRO A 44 -1.91 11.69 3.48
CA PRO A 44 -2.59 10.92 4.50
C PRO A 44 -2.57 11.70 5.82
N TYR A 45 -3.59 11.46 6.65
CA TYR A 45 -3.57 11.95 8.03
C TYR A 45 -4.20 10.93 8.96
N SER A 46 -3.86 11.02 10.23
CA SER A 46 -4.39 10.17 11.30
C SER A 46 -4.82 10.98 12.50
N VAL A 47 -5.89 10.55 13.13
CA VAL A 47 -6.39 11.06 14.40
C VAL A 47 -6.25 9.95 15.43
N PHE A 48 -5.42 10.18 16.44
CA PHE A 48 -5.12 9.20 17.48
C PHE A 48 -6.15 9.30 18.60
N MET A 49 -7.14 8.41 18.53
CA MET A 49 -8.21 8.23 19.50
C MET A 49 -8.09 6.85 20.14
N ALA A 50 -9.06 6.48 20.98
CA ALA A 50 -9.15 5.11 21.54
C ALA A 50 -9.23 4.03 20.44
N THR A 51 -9.91 4.33 19.33
CA THR A 51 -9.81 3.61 18.06
C THR A 51 -9.29 4.61 17.04
N PRO A 52 -8.06 4.49 16.53
CA PRO A 52 -7.48 5.50 15.66
C PRO A 52 -8.21 5.54 14.32
N PHE A 53 -8.30 6.76 13.77
CA PHE A 53 -8.86 7.02 12.44
C PHE A 53 -7.77 7.52 11.51
N SER A 54 -7.70 6.95 10.32
CA SER A 54 -6.77 7.39 9.29
C SER A 54 -7.47 7.52 7.95
N ARG A 55 -7.05 8.52 7.17
CA ARG A 55 -7.62 8.79 5.86
C ARG A 55 -6.55 9.20 4.86
N VAL A 56 -6.80 8.84 3.59
CA VAL A 56 -6.06 9.32 2.42
C VAL A 56 -7.04 9.52 1.25
N GLY A 57 -6.77 10.52 0.40
CA GLY A 57 -7.59 10.81 -0.76
C GLY A 57 -8.97 11.36 -0.42
N ILE A 58 -9.96 11.14 -1.31
CA ILE A 58 -11.33 11.64 -1.20
C ILE A 58 -12.23 10.71 -0.37
N ASN A 59 -13.23 11.28 0.26
CA ASN A 59 -14.30 10.52 0.91
C ASN A 59 -15.53 10.36 0.01
N GLU A 60 -16.54 9.63 0.49
CA GLU A 60 -17.79 9.37 -0.21
C GLU A 60 -18.54 10.65 -0.57
N GLN A 61 -18.58 11.64 0.34
CA GLN A 61 -19.27 12.91 0.11
C GLN A 61 -18.54 13.76 -0.93
N GLU A 62 -17.22 13.78 -0.89
CA GLU A 62 -16.38 14.50 -1.86
C GLU A 62 -16.51 13.87 -3.25
N ALA A 63 -16.53 12.54 -3.36
CA ALA A 63 -16.76 11.84 -4.62
C ALA A 63 -18.12 12.18 -5.21
N THR A 64 -19.18 12.16 -4.39
CA THR A 64 -20.53 12.52 -4.81
C THR A 64 -20.60 13.98 -5.26
N LYS A 65 -20.02 14.91 -4.51
CA LYS A 65 -19.98 16.34 -4.85
C LYS A 65 -19.24 16.61 -6.15
N ALA A 66 -18.19 15.83 -6.43
CA ALA A 66 -17.41 15.92 -7.66
C ALA A 66 -18.07 15.20 -8.85
N GLY A 67 -19.21 14.52 -8.66
CA GLY A 67 -19.90 13.77 -9.71
C GLY A 67 -19.13 12.58 -10.24
N LEU A 68 -18.24 11.99 -9.41
CA LEU A 68 -17.43 10.85 -9.83
C LEU A 68 -18.24 9.55 -9.77
N ASP A 69 -18.08 8.72 -10.80
CA ASP A 69 -18.67 7.37 -10.81
C ASP A 69 -17.75 6.39 -10.06
N VAL A 70 -18.13 6.07 -8.84
CA VAL A 70 -17.28 5.32 -7.90
C VAL A 70 -17.97 4.08 -7.36
N ARG A 71 -17.15 3.08 -7.02
CA ARG A 71 -17.52 1.96 -6.17
C ARG A 71 -17.05 2.26 -4.75
N ILE A 72 -17.95 2.14 -3.80
CA ILE A 72 -17.67 2.35 -2.38
C ILE A 72 -17.83 1.02 -1.67
N VAL A 73 -16.76 0.55 -1.05
CA VAL A 73 -16.77 -0.69 -0.27
C VAL A 73 -16.54 -0.38 1.19
N LYS A 74 -17.24 -1.13 2.07
CA LYS A 74 -17.21 -0.96 3.51
C LYS A 74 -17.10 -2.33 4.17
N MET A 75 -16.22 -2.45 5.15
CA MET A 75 -16.03 -3.68 5.92
C MET A 75 -15.92 -3.34 7.40
N PRO A 76 -16.70 -4.00 8.28
CA PRO A 76 -16.57 -3.80 9.72
C PRO A 76 -15.23 -4.36 10.21
N THR A 77 -14.55 -3.65 11.11
CA THR A 77 -13.29 -4.11 11.72
C THR A 77 -13.47 -5.44 12.46
N ALA A 78 -14.68 -5.73 12.94
CA ALA A 78 -15.02 -6.99 13.57
C ALA A 78 -14.83 -8.22 12.65
N ALA A 79 -14.78 -8.03 11.33
CA ALA A 79 -14.49 -9.10 10.37
C ALA A 79 -12.99 -9.41 10.24
N VAL A 80 -12.11 -8.56 10.79
CA VAL A 80 -10.66 -8.70 10.68
C VAL A 80 -10.13 -9.66 11.74
N PRO A 81 -9.47 -10.78 11.36
CA PRO A 81 -8.97 -11.77 12.32
C PRO A 81 -7.99 -11.17 13.35
N LYS A 82 -7.08 -10.32 12.91
CA LYS A 82 -6.12 -9.65 13.81
C LYS A 82 -6.80 -8.75 14.82
N ALA A 83 -7.86 -8.03 14.44
CA ALA A 83 -8.63 -7.20 15.35
C ALA A 83 -9.27 -8.02 16.48
N GLN A 84 -9.71 -9.24 16.18
CA GLN A 84 -10.22 -10.18 17.18
C GLN A 84 -9.11 -10.64 18.15
N VAL A 85 -7.93 -10.98 17.62
CA VAL A 85 -6.75 -11.34 18.45
C VAL A 85 -6.38 -10.20 19.40
N LEU A 86 -6.39 -8.96 18.90
CA LEU A 86 -6.08 -7.76 19.68
C LEU A 86 -7.22 -7.37 20.64
N ARG A 87 -8.41 -7.99 20.53
CA ARG A 87 -9.64 -7.59 21.24
C ARG A 87 -10.02 -6.13 20.97
N ARG A 88 -9.80 -5.68 19.73
CA ARG A 88 -10.08 -4.33 19.23
C ARG A 88 -10.95 -4.38 17.96
N PRO A 89 -12.17 -4.98 18.02
CA PRO A 89 -13.01 -5.18 16.84
C PRO A 89 -13.80 -3.93 16.42
N GLN A 90 -13.62 -2.80 17.13
CA GLN A 90 -14.39 -1.59 16.90
C GLN A 90 -13.92 -0.90 15.60
N GLY A 91 -14.90 -0.38 14.86
CA GLY A 91 -14.65 0.48 13.71
C GLY A 91 -15.03 -0.12 12.36
N MET A 92 -14.51 0.50 11.31
CA MET A 92 -14.86 0.20 9.92
C MET A 92 -13.73 0.59 8.99
N LEU A 93 -13.52 -0.20 7.97
CA LEU A 93 -12.66 0.10 6.84
C LEU A 93 -13.55 0.47 5.65
N LYS A 94 -13.17 1.53 4.93
CA LYS A 94 -13.86 1.98 3.72
C LYS A 94 -12.85 2.32 2.64
N ALA A 95 -13.16 1.98 1.39
CA ALA A 95 -12.40 2.41 0.22
C ALA A 95 -13.32 2.95 -0.87
N ILE A 96 -12.81 3.89 -1.62
CA ILE A 96 -13.44 4.53 -2.77
C ILE A 96 -12.59 4.23 -4.00
N VAL A 97 -13.19 3.58 -4.99
CA VAL A 97 -12.52 3.14 -6.22
C VAL A 97 -13.26 3.71 -7.42
N ASP A 98 -12.53 4.29 -8.36
CA ASP A 98 -13.08 4.75 -9.64
C ASP A 98 -13.59 3.56 -10.47
N LYS A 99 -14.80 3.64 -11.00
CA LYS A 99 -15.38 2.53 -11.78
C LYS A 99 -14.77 2.33 -13.15
N ASN A 100 -14.24 3.39 -13.73
CA ASN A 100 -13.75 3.37 -15.10
C ASN A 100 -12.28 2.97 -15.19
N THR A 101 -11.49 3.34 -14.16
CA THR A 101 -10.04 3.18 -14.16
C THR A 101 -9.55 2.16 -13.15
N ASP A 102 -10.42 1.68 -12.25
CA ASP A 102 -10.08 0.81 -11.11
C ASP A 102 -9.08 1.43 -10.12
N LYS A 103 -8.82 2.74 -10.24
CA LYS A 103 -7.90 3.44 -9.35
C LYS A 103 -8.49 3.68 -7.97
N ILE A 104 -7.65 3.59 -6.95
CA ILE A 104 -8.03 3.94 -5.59
C ILE A 104 -8.07 5.47 -5.47
N LEU A 105 -9.26 6.03 -5.22
CA LEU A 105 -9.45 7.48 -5.04
C LEU A 105 -9.34 7.91 -3.59
N GLY A 106 -9.58 6.99 -2.65
CA GLY A 106 -9.45 7.27 -1.23
C GLY A 106 -9.74 6.08 -0.36
N ALA A 107 -9.32 6.19 0.91
CA ALA A 107 -9.64 5.23 1.95
C ALA A 107 -9.83 5.93 3.30
N GLU A 108 -10.72 5.38 4.11
CA GLU A 108 -11.00 5.78 5.48
C GLU A 108 -10.96 4.53 6.36
N LEU A 109 -10.05 4.51 7.33
CA LEU A 109 -9.79 3.38 8.21
C LEU A 109 -10.00 3.82 9.65
N LEU A 110 -11.03 3.30 10.29
CA LEU A 110 -11.28 3.44 11.72
C LEU A 110 -11.02 2.08 12.37
N CYS A 111 -9.79 1.83 12.78
CA CYS A 111 -9.37 0.55 13.38
C CYS A 111 -8.00 0.68 14.03
N GLU A 112 -7.62 -0.32 14.83
CA GLU A 112 -6.25 -0.44 15.34
C GLU A 112 -5.24 -0.48 14.19
N GLU A 113 -4.06 0.12 14.36
CA GLU A 113 -2.98 0.23 13.36
C GLU A 113 -3.39 0.95 12.05
N SER A 114 -4.53 1.65 12.01
CA SER A 114 -4.97 2.37 10.80
C SER A 114 -3.92 3.36 10.28
N TYR A 115 -3.13 3.94 11.19
CA TYR A 115 -2.06 4.90 10.90
C TYR A 115 -0.87 4.27 10.14
N GLU A 116 -0.65 2.95 10.27
CA GLU A 116 0.32 2.21 9.47
C GLU A 116 -0.30 1.74 8.14
N MET A 117 -1.50 1.19 8.22
CA MET A 117 -2.21 0.66 7.05
C MET A 117 -2.46 1.72 5.98
N ILE A 118 -2.77 2.96 6.39
CA ILE A 118 -3.07 4.05 5.46
C ILE A 118 -1.88 4.41 4.57
N ASN A 119 -0.64 4.19 5.04
CA ASN A 119 0.57 4.42 4.28
C ASN A 119 0.71 3.44 3.11
N ILE A 120 0.23 2.21 3.27
CA ILE A 120 0.20 1.19 2.20
C ILE A 120 -0.75 1.64 1.10
N VAL A 121 -1.95 2.08 1.47
CA VAL A 121 -2.93 2.63 0.51
C VAL A 121 -2.36 3.86 -0.20
N LYS A 122 -1.75 4.78 0.56
CA LYS A 122 -1.10 5.97 0.03
C LYS A 122 -0.03 5.62 -1.01
N LEU A 123 0.82 4.63 -0.71
CA LEU A 123 1.86 4.18 -1.64
C LEU A 123 1.25 3.64 -2.95
N ALA A 124 0.21 2.80 -2.86
CA ALA A 124 -0.49 2.29 -4.04
C ALA A 124 -1.08 3.43 -4.89
N MET A 125 -1.70 4.44 -4.24
CA MET A 125 -2.25 5.61 -4.93
C MET A 125 -1.16 6.46 -5.60
N ASP A 126 0.00 6.64 -4.97
CA ASP A 126 1.12 7.41 -5.55
C ASP A 126 1.78 6.70 -6.73
N MET A 127 1.76 5.37 -6.72
CA MET A 127 2.22 4.55 -7.83
C MET A 127 1.18 4.45 -8.96
N ASP A 128 0.05 5.12 -8.82
CA ASP A 128 -1.08 5.05 -9.76
C ASP A 128 -1.56 3.61 -10.00
N ALA A 129 -1.45 2.76 -8.97
CA ALA A 129 -1.88 1.38 -9.03
C ALA A 129 -3.41 1.26 -8.98
N ASP A 130 -3.95 0.22 -9.60
CA ASP A 130 -5.34 -0.15 -9.41
C ASP A 130 -5.56 -0.88 -8.07
N TYR A 131 -6.82 -1.02 -7.64
CA TYR A 131 -7.16 -1.64 -6.37
C TYR A 131 -6.76 -3.13 -6.29
N GLN A 132 -6.57 -3.78 -7.44
CA GLN A 132 -6.23 -5.20 -7.51
C GLN A 132 -4.84 -5.48 -6.94
N VAL A 133 -3.94 -4.50 -6.96
CA VAL A 133 -2.62 -4.61 -6.33
C VAL A 133 -2.78 -4.90 -4.84
N LEU A 134 -3.63 -4.16 -4.13
CA LEU A 134 -3.87 -4.40 -2.70
C LEU A 134 -4.77 -5.61 -2.45
N LYS A 135 -5.72 -5.89 -3.35
CA LYS A 135 -6.55 -7.09 -3.29
C LYS A 135 -5.72 -8.38 -3.36
N ASN A 136 -4.69 -8.41 -4.21
CA ASN A 136 -3.90 -9.61 -4.49
C ASN A 136 -2.53 -9.63 -3.80
N GLN A 137 -2.19 -8.57 -3.05
CA GLN A 137 -0.95 -8.50 -2.28
C GLN A 137 -0.86 -9.65 -1.27
N VAL A 138 0.33 -10.23 -1.15
CA VAL A 138 0.60 -11.21 -0.08
C VAL A 138 1.09 -10.45 1.15
N PHE A 139 0.28 -10.44 2.18
CA PHE A 139 0.62 -9.88 3.49
C PHE A 139 1.06 -10.98 4.46
N THR A 140 1.82 -10.60 5.48
CA THR A 140 2.09 -11.49 6.61
C THR A 140 0.83 -11.71 7.44
N HIS A 141 0.64 -12.92 7.95
CA HIS A 141 -0.53 -13.31 8.75
C HIS A 141 -0.14 -13.69 10.18
N PRO A 142 -0.93 -13.29 11.23
CA PRO A 142 -2.06 -12.38 11.16
C PRO A 142 -1.62 -10.91 11.37
N THR A 143 -2.05 -10.02 10.50
CA THR A 143 -1.80 -8.57 10.60
C THR A 143 -3.08 -7.77 10.38
N MET A 144 -3.08 -6.49 10.79
CA MET A 144 -4.17 -5.60 10.41
C MET A 144 -4.12 -5.27 8.92
N SER A 145 -2.92 -5.18 8.35
CA SER A 145 -2.71 -4.81 6.94
C SER A 145 -3.29 -5.82 5.95
N GLU A 146 -3.33 -7.12 6.28
CA GLU A 146 -3.93 -8.14 5.39
C GLU A 146 -5.43 -7.92 5.15
N SER A 147 -6.11 -7.18 6.06
CA SER A 147 -7.52 -6.84 5.85
C SER A 147 -7.77 -5.93 4.64
N LEU A 148 -6.72 -5.34 4.07
CA LEU A 148 -6.82 -4.64 2.79
C LEU A 148 -7.19 -5.60 1.64
N ASN A 149 -6.72 -6.87 1.68
CA ASN A 149 -7.17 -7.89 0.71
C ASN A 149 -8.69 -8.07 0.79
N ASP A 150 -9.21 -8.24 2.01
CA ASP A 150 -10.64 -8.47 2.24
C ASP A 150 -11.47 -7.26 1.83
N LEU A 151 -11.03 -6.05 2.24
CA LEU A 151 -11.69 -4.81 1.88
C LEU A 151 -11.80 -4.64 0.36
N PHE A 152 -10.68 -4.77 -0.36
CA PHE A 152 -10.66 -4.60 -1.81
C PHE A 152 -11.28 -5.77 -2.58
N SER A 153 -11.44 -6.94 -1.95
CA SER A 153 -12.19 -8.06 -2.52
C SER A 153 -13.70 -7.81 -2.60
N LEU A 154 -14.21 -6.84 -1.85
CA LEU A 154 -15.61 -6.41 -1.92
C LEU A 154 -15.92 -5.56 -3.15
N VAL A 155 -14.92 -5.08 -3.86
CA VAL A 155 -15.10 -4.32 -5.12
C VAL A 155 -15.59 -5.27 -6.21
N LYS A 156 -16.79 -4.99 -6.75
CA LYS A 156 -17.47 -5.78 -7.80
C LYS A 156 -17.58 -4.98 -9.09
#